data_cd4dc43037b840f64414d7a566697d6a
#
_entry.id   cd4dc43037b840f64414d7a566697d6a
#
_cell.length_a   1.000
_cell.length_b   1.000
_cell.length_c   1.000
_cell.angle_alpha   90.00
_cell.angle_beta   90.00
_cell.angle_gamma   90.00
#
_symmetry.space_group_name_H-M   'P 1'
#
loop_
_entity.id
_entity.type
_entity.pdbx_description
1 polymer ?
#
loop_
_entity_poly.entity_id
_entity_poly.type
_entity_poly.pdbx_seq_one_letter_code
_entity_poly.pdbx_strand_id
1 'polypeptide(L)'
;MRRGFKGLGACMLAVAALLLAGTPEVTAADDAKTCINEAGEVAIDACTRAIKSKRYTGHALARQYLSRGVERRVKQDDDLALADFAEALKADKKYADAFFNRCSIYNFKKDYDQAIKECSEAIKLGPSADATVAGGSERLGKDIVMSDYYAERGFAYFKKDDYLHATVDLDNAVRLNPHNGRALKTRGLTYEAKGDPRAAADLASAKLLGE
;
A
#
# COMPACT_ATOMS: atom_id res chain seq x y z
N MET A 1 81.75 41.20 10.05
CA MET A 1 81.60 39.75 10.13
C MET A 1 80.18 39.40 9.84
N ARG A 2 79.95 38.79 8.70
CA ARG A 2 78.59 38.37 8.20
C ARG A 2 78.28 36.97 8.72
N ARG A 3 77.10 36.77 9.32
CA ARG A 3 76.52 35.44 9.46
C ARG A 3 75.10 35.51 8.97
N GLY A 4 74.86 34.77 7.90
CA GLY A 4 73.57 34.65 7.25
C GLY A 4 72.62 33.72 8.03
N PHE A 5 71.36 34.07 7.98
CA PHE A 5 70.23 33.18 8.34
C PHE A 5 69.73 32.54 7.06
N LYS A 6 69.95 31.25 6.97
CA LYS A 6 69.25 30.38 5.97
C LYS A 6 68.22 29.49 6.69
N GLY A 7 67.02 29.45 6.15
CA GLY A 7 66.22 28.26 6.23
C GLY A 7 65.09 28.26 7.24
N LEU A 8 63.93 28.78 6.85
CA LEU A 8 62.62 28.31 7.33
C LEU A 8 61.62 28.44 6.18
N GLY A 9 61.62 27.44 5.38
CA GLY A 9 60.62 27.29 4.31
C GLY A 9 60.38 25.81 4.04
N ALA A 10 59.49 25.19 4.71
CA ALA A 10 58.86 23.95 4.30
C ALA A 10 58.07 23.34 5.47
N CYS A 11 56.91 23.85 5.74
CA CYS A 11 55.90 23.09 6.53
C CYS A 11 54.54 23.75 6.45
N MET A 12 53.98 23.88 5.25
CA MET A 12 52.57 24.23 5.05
C MET A 12 52.06 23.69 3.71
N LEU A 13 51.97 22.37 3.58
CA LEU A 13 51.24 21.73 2.48
C LEU A 13 50.94 20.27 2.86
N ALA A 14 50.16 20.04 3.87
CA ALA A 14 49.60 18.69 4.15
C ALA A 14 48.40 18.72 5.09
N VAL A 15 47.43 19.62 4.89
CA VAL A 15 46.11 19.51 5.58
C VAL A 15 45.00 19.94 4.63
N ALA A 16 44.93 19.36 3.46
CA ALA A 16 43.80 19.59 2.56
C ALA A 16 43.41 18.34 1.75
N ALA A 17 43.53 17.17 2.35
CA ALA A 17 43.16 15.92 1.64
C ALA A 17 42.44 14.92 2.56
N LEU A 18 41.58 15.38 3.47
CA LEU A 18 40.82 14.47 4.33
C LEU A 18 39.40 14.98 4.60
N LEU A 19 38.67 15.44 3.60
CA LEU A 19 37.21 15.71 3.71
C LEU A 19 36.49 15.37 2.41
N LEU A 20 36.86 14.24 1.79
CA LEU A 20 36.04 13.55 0.82
C LEU A 20 35.75 12.11 1.33
N ALA A 21 35.37 12.00 2.59
CA ALA A 21 34.59 10.85 3.00
C ALA A 21 33.24 11.05 2.31
N GLY A 22 33.12 10.49 1.09
CA GLY A 22 31.89 10.49 0.34
C GLY A 22 30.78 9.97 1.24
N THR A 23 29.69 10.71 1.34
CA THR A 23 28.44 10.19 1.88
C THR A 23 28.23 8.82 1.23
N PRO A 24 27.94 7.77 1.99
CA PRO A 24 27.72 6.45 1.40
C PRO A 24 26.69 6.61 0.27
N GLU A 25 27.10 6.23 -0.93
CA GLU A 25 26.22 6.31 -2.10
C GLU A 25 25.07 5.35 -1.84
N VAL A 26 23.87 5.89 -1.61
CA VAL A 26 22.66 5.09 -1.39
C VAL A 26 22.45 4.24 -2.63
N THR A 27 22.51 2.93 -2.47
CA THR A 27 22.36 2.01 -3.60
C THR A 27 20.88 1.83 -3.96
N ALA A 28 20.60 1.44 -5.19
CA ALA A 28 19.22 1.13 -5.59
C ALA A 28 18.60 -0.03 -4.78
N ALA A 29 19.43 -0.90 -4.19
CA ALA A 29 18.97 -1.94 -3.28
C ALA A 29 18.53 -1.35 -1.92
N ASP A 30 19.23 -0.35 -1.42
CA ASP A 30 18.83 0.39 -0.22
C ASP A 30 17.57 1.19 -0.47
N ASP A 31 17.45 1.81 -1.64
CA ASP A 31 16.23 2.51 -2.05
C ASP A 31 15.02 1.58 -2.12
N ALA A 32 15.16 0.37 -2.67
CA ALA A 32 14.07 -0.59 -2.73
C ALA A 32 13.64 -1.07 -1.34
N LYS A 33 14.57 -1.25 -0.42
CA LYS A 33 14.29 -1.61 0.97
C LYS A 33 13.60 -0.46 1.70
N THR A 34 14.09 0.75 1.55
CA THR A 34 13.51 1.97 2.13
C THR A 34 12.09 2.21 1.58
N CYS A 35 11.89 2.02 0.27
CA CYS A 35 10.59 2.12 -0.38
C CYS A 35 9.51 1.23 0.27
N ILE A 36 9.88 0.06 0.76
CA ILE A 36 8.93 -0.91 1.30
C ILE A 36 8.74 -0.78 2.81
N ASN A 37 9.77 -0.33 3.51
CA ASN A 37 9.81 -0.36 4.98
C ASN A 37 9.57 1.01 5.63
N GLU A 38 9.71 2.09 4.87
CA GLU A 38 9.48 3.45 5.36
C GLU A 38 8.11 3.98 4.90
N ALA A 39 7.74 5.17 5.34
CA ALA A 39 6.47 5.81 5.02
C ALA A 39 6.64 7.26 4.57
N GLY A 40 5.60 7.84 3.99
CA GLY A 40 5.53 9.23 3.58
C GLY A 40 6.50 9.59 2.45
N GLU A 41 7.05 10.80 2.47
CA GLU A 41 7.94 11.30 1.42
C GLU A 41 9.22 10.47 1.28
N VAL A 42 9.77 9.97 2.39
CA VAL A 42 10.97 9.13 2.37
C VAL A 42 10.73 7.87 1.52
N ALA A 43 9.59 7.21 1.71
CA ALA A 43 9.20 6.06 0.91
C ALA A 43 8.96 6.44 -0.56
N ILE A 44 8.21 7.51 -0.82
CA ILE A 44 7.90 7.98 -2.19
C ILE A 44 9.18 8.26 -2.98
N ASP A 45 10.13 8.95 -2.37
CA ASP A 45 11.41 9.29 -2.99
C ASP A 45 12.28 8.04 -3.24
N ALA A 46 12.36 7.16 -2.26
CA ALA A 46 13.09 5.90 -2.38
C ALA A 46 12.49 5.00 -3.47
N CYS A 47 11.14 4.83 -3.48
CA CYS A 47 10.45 4.11 -4.55
C CYS A 47 10.74 4.71 -5.92
N THR A 48 10.74 6.04 -6.01
CA THR A 48 10.99 6.75 -7.27
C THR A 48 12.42 6.52 -7.76
N ARG A 49 13.43 6.54 -6.88
CA ARG A 49 14.82 6.21 -7.23
C ARG A 49 14.96 4.74 -7.63
N ALA A 50 14.35 3.82 -6.86
CA ALA A 50 14.36 2.39 -7.15
C ALA A 50 13.76 2.10 -8.54
N ILE A 51 12.61 2.67 -8.88
CA ILE A 51 11.96 2.55 -10.19
C ILE A 51 12.86 3.12 -11.31
N LYS A 52 13.40 4.32 -11.12
CA LYS A 52 14.28 4.99 -12.11
C LYS A 52 15.58 4.22 -12.34
N SER A 53 16.04 3.43 -11.40
CA SER A 53 17.26 2.63 -11.53
C SER A 53 17.18 1.57 -12.61
N LYS A 54 15.97 1.18 -13.04
CA LYS A 54 15.66 0.11 -14.01
C LYS A 54 16.25 -1.27 -13.65
N ARG A 55 16.60 -1.48 -12.37
CA ARG A 55 17.18 -2.74 -11.88
C ARG A 55 16.12 -3.81 -11.59
N TYR A 56 14.86 -3.39 -11.45
CA TYR A 56 13.75 -4.26 -11.08
C TYR A 56 12.84 -4.52 -12.27
N THR A 57 12.32 -5.73 -12.37
CA THR A 57 11.36 -6.17 -13.40
C THR A 57 10.30 -7.07 -12.75
N GLY A 58 9.21 -7.33 -13.47
CA GLY A 58 8.15 -8.23 -13.02
C GLY A 58 7.61 -7.83 -11.64
N HIS A 59 7.40 -8.84 -10.78
CA HIS A 59 6.83 -8.63 -9.45
C HIS A 59 7.65 -7.66 -8.58
N ALA A 60 8.98 -7.72 -8.63
CA ALA A 60 9.83 -6.81 -7.86
C ALA A 60 9.63 -5.34 -8.23
N LEU A 61 9.44 -5.04 -9.53
CA LEU A 61 9.10 -3.69 -9.99
C LEU A 61 7.66 -3.33 -9.59
N ALA A 62 6.72 -4.27 -9.71
CA ALA A 62 5.33 -4.06 -9.32
C ALA A 62 5.21 -3.65 -7.84
N ARG A 63 6.00 -4.26 -6.95
CA ARG A 63 6.05 -3.88 -5.53
C ARG A 63 6.49 -2.45 -5.30
N GLN A 64 7.49 -1.94 -6.05
CA GLN A 64 7.94 -0.56 -5.91
C GLN A 64 6.83 0.43 -6.30
N TYR A 65 6.13 0.13 -7.41
CA TYR A 65 4.98 0.92 -7.81
C TYR A 65 3.83 0.83 -6.79
N LEU A 66 3.51 -0.38 -6.29
CA LEU A 66 2.47 -0.56 -5.28
C LEU A 66 2.78 0.27 -4.02
N SER A 67 3.98 0.14 -3.47
CA SER A 67 4.38 0.87 -2.26
C SER A 67 4.27 2.38 -2.47
N ARG A 68 4.75 2.91 -3.60
CA ARG A 68 4.62 4.33 -3.90
C ARG A 68 3.17 4.78 -4.05
N GLY A 69 2.35 3.98 -4.71
CA GLY A 69 0.91 4.23 -4.86
C GLY A 69 0.17 4.25 -3.52
N VAL A 70 0.52 3.34 -2.60
CA VAL A 70 -0.06 3.32 -1.24
C VAL A 70 0.28 4.61 -0.49
N GLU A 71 1.54 5.05 -0.50
CA GLU A 71 1.96 6.28 0.16
C GLU A 71 1.30 7.54 -0.46
N ARG A 72 1.12 7.57 -1.78
CA ARG A 72 0.39 8.64 -2.48
C ARG A 72 -1.08 8.67 -2.07
N ARG A 73 -1.70 7.50 -1.91
CA ARG A 73 -3.08 7.41 -1.42
C ARG A 73 -3.21 7.92 0.02
N VAL A 74 -2.27 7.62 0.90
CA VAL A 74 -2.23 8.18 2.27
C VAL A 74 -2.19 9.71 2.23
N LYS A 75 -1.53 10.29 1.24
CA LYS A 75 -1.48 11.74 0.98
C LYS A 75 -2.72 12.27 0.25
N GLN A 76 -3.68 11.43 -0.07
CA GLN A 76 -4.88 11.76 -0.84
C GLN A 76 -4.62 12.12 -2.33
N ASP A 77 -3.44 11.74 -2.85
CA ASP A 77 -3.08 11.87 -4.26
C ASP A 77 -3.61 10.68 -5.08
N ASP A 78 -4.93 10.47 -5.03
CA ASP A 78 -5.59 9.26 -5.59
C ASP A 78 -5.29 9.03 -7.07
N ASP A 79 -5.20 10.08 -7.89
CA ASP A 79 -4.93 9.94 -9.33
C ASP A 79 -3.50 9.45 -9.58
N LEU A 80 -2.52 9.93 -8.81
CA LEU A 80 -1.14 9.44 -8.86
C LEU A 80 -1.02 8.02 -8.32
N ALA A 81 -1.80 7.67 -7.28
CA ALA A 81 -1.87 6.32 -6.76
C ALA A 81 -2.44 5.34 -7.79
N LEU A 82 -3.55 5.69 -8.46
CA LEU A 82 -4.14 4.89 -9.55
C LEU A 82 -3.16 4.67 -10.71
N ALA A 83 -2.38 5.70 -11.06
CA ALA A 83 -1.34 5.58 -12.10
C ALA A 83 -0.24 4.59 -11.67
N ASP A 84 0.21 4.64 -10.42
CA ASP A 84 1.20 3.70 -9.90
C ASP A 84 0.65 2.26 -9.86
N PHE A 85 -0.57 2.05 -9.41
CA PHE A 85 -1.18 0.71 -9.41
C PHE A 85 -1.37 0.18 -10.84
N ALA A 86 -1.64 1.04 -11.82
CA ALA A 86 -1.68 0.65 -13.22
C ALA A 86 -0.30 0.21 -13.74
N GLU A 87 0.77 0.91 -13.38
CA GLU A 87 2.15 0.52 -13.72
C GLU A 87 2.55 -0.78 -13.00
N ALA A 88 2.12 -0.97 -11.72
CA ALA A 88 2.32 -2.23 -11.01
C ALA A 88 1.68 -3.40 -11.79
N LEU A 89 0.45 -3.25 -12.29
CA LEU A 89 -0.24 -4.27 -13.07
C LEU A 89 0.33 -4.48 -14.49
N LYS A 90 1.02 -3.50 -15.06
CA LYS A 90 1.80 -3.71 -16.30
C LYS A 90 3.03 -4.57 -16.03
N ALA A 91 3.68 -4.36 -14.88
CA ALA A 91 4.85 -5.14 -14.48
C ALA A 91 4.49 -6.55 -14.01
N ASP A 92 3.40 -6.70 -13.26
CA ASP A 92 2.86 -8.00 -12.83
C ASP A 92 1.32 -8.02 -12.92
N LYS A 93 0.81 -8.66 -13.97
CA LYS A 93 -0.63 -8.73 -14.27
C LYS A 93 -1.45 -9.52 -13.23
N LYS A 94 -0.78 -10.26 -12.34
CA LYS A 94 -1.42 -11.10 -11.31
C LYS A 94 -1.28 -10.53 -9.90
N TYR A 95 -0.88 -9.27 -9.78
CA TYR A 95 -0.67 -8.65 -8.48
C TYR A 95 -2.02 -8.21 -7.88
N ALA A 96 -2.63 -9.10 -7.09
CA ALA A 96 -3.95 -8.91 -6.51
C ALA A 96 -4.07 -7.63 -5.67
N ASP A 97 -3.01 -7.28 -4.92
CA ASP A 97 -3.01 -6.09 -4.06
C ASP A 97 -3.13 -4.79 -4.84
N ALA A 98 -2.62 -4.74 -6.08
CA ALA A 98 -2.79 -3.56 -6.92
C ALA A 98 -4.25 -3.40 -7.39
N PHE A 99 -4.94 -4.50 -7.73
CA PHE A 99 -6.38 -4.48 -8.00
C PHE A 99 -7.18 -4.05 -6.78
N PHE A 100 -6.87 -4.60 -5.60
CA PHE A 100 -7.54 -4.26 -4.36
C PHE A 100 -7.41 -2.76 -4.01
N ASN A 101 -6.19 -2.21 -4.12
CA ASN A 101 -5.97 -0.80 -3.84
C ASN A 101 -6.72 0.12 -4.82
N ARG A 102 -6.80 -0.27 -6.10
CA ARG A 102 -7.64 0.45 -7.07
C ARG A 102 -9.12 0.36 -6.73
N CYS A 103 -9.63 -0.82 -6.36
CA CYS A 103 -10.99 -1.01 -5.90
C CYS A 103 -11.34 -0.06 -4.75
N SER A 104 -10.47 0.03 -3.76
CA SER A 104 -10.68 0.88 -2.60
C SER A 104 -10.71 2.38 -2.97
N ILE A 105 -9.89 2.83 -3.93
CA ILE A 105 -9.98 4.21 -4.46
C ILE A 105 -11.28 4.43 -5.22
N TYR A 106 -11.71 3.48 -6.05
CA TYR A 106 -12.98 3.61 -6.77
C TYR A 106 -14.18 3.64 -5.82
N ASN A 107 -14.16 2.88 -4.73
CA ASN A 107 -15.17 2.98 -3.66
C ASN A 107 -15.20 4.38 -3.04
N PHE A 108 -14.03 4.95 -2.75
CA PHE A 108 -13.92 6.31 -2.22
C PHE A 108 -14.44 7.36 -3.22
N LYS A 109 -14.11 7.19 -4.50
CA LYS A 109 -14.60 8.05 -5.60
C LYS A 109 -16.08 7.79 -5.95
N LYS A 110 -16.75 6.83 -5.30
CA LYS A 110 -18.13 6.40 -5.54
C LYS A 110 -18.37 5.81 -6.93
N ASP A 111 -17.31 5.37 -7.60
CA ASP A 111 -17.42 4.59 -8.85
C ASP A 111 -17.53 3.11 -8.51
N TYR A 112 -18.70 2.72 -8.05
CA TYR A 112 -18.93 1.38 -7.52
C TYR A 112 -18.87 0.29 -8.60
N ASP A 113 -19.11 0.62 -9.86
CA ASP A 113 -18.99 -0.34 -10.97
C ASP A 113 -17.52 -0.71 -11.20
N GLN A 114 -16.64 0.26 -11.24
CA GLN A 114 -15.21 -0.02 -11.32
C GLN A 114 -14.70 -0.70 -10.04
N ALA A 115 -15.16 -0.29 -8.87
CA ALA A 115 -14.80 -0.95 -7.61
C ALA A 115 -15.14 -2.45 -7.63
N ILE A 116 -16.36 -2.83 -8.04
CA ILE A 116 -16.79 -4.22 -8.15
C ILE A 116 -15.87 -4.99 -9.12
N LYS A 117 -15.56 -4.41 -10.27
CA LYS A 117 -14.68 -5.03 -11.26
C LYS A 117 -13.28 -5.29 -10.70
N GLU A 118 -12.67 -4.29 -10.12
CA GLU A 118 -11.30 -4.38 -9.59
C GLU A 118 -11.22 -5.35 -8.40
N CYS A 119 -12.15 -5.26 -7.45
CA CYS A 119 -12.22 -6.21 -6.35
C CYS A 119 -12.48 -7.64 -6.82
N SER A 120 -13.26 -7.84 -7.89
CA SER A 120 -13.50 -9.19 -8.45
C SER A 120 -12.21 -9.79 -9.02
N GLU A 121 -11.35 -9.02 -9.67
CA GLU A 121 -10.04 -9.51 -10.11
C GLU A 121 -9.13 -9.81 -8.91
N ALA A 122 -9.11 -8.96 -7.86
CA ALA A 122 -8.36 -9.24 -6.65
C ALA A 122 -8.79 -10.56 -5.98
N ILE A 123 -10.10 -10.78 -5.81
CA ILE A 123 -10.67 -12.00 -5.22
C ILE A 123 -10.32 -13.24 -6.07
N LYS A 124 -10.43 -13.15 -7.38
CA LYS A 124 -10.11 -14.24 -8.30
C LYS A 124 -8.64 -14.66 -8.25
N LEU A 125 -7.74 -13.70 -8.11
CA LEU A 125 -6.30 -13.94 -8.00
C LEU A 125 -5.91 -14.47 -6.60
N GLY A 126 -6.64 -14.05 -5.59
CA GLY A 126 -6.29 -14.31 -4.19
C GLY A 126 -5.13 -13.45 -3.69
N PRO A 127 -4.91 -13.39 -2.36
CA PRO A 127 -3.84 -12.61 -1.77
C PRO A 127 -2.47 -13.04 -2.27
N SER A 128 -1.61 -12.08 -2.59
CA SER A 128 -0.23 -12.36 -2.97
C SER A 128 0.59 -12.91 -1.79
N ALA A 129 1.72 -13.54 -2.07
CA ALA A 129 2.57 -14.13 -1.03
C ALA A 129 3.17 -13.06 -0.10
N ASP A 130 3.26 -11.83 -0.58
CA ASP A 130 3.78 -10.66 0.11
C ASP A 130 2.68 -9.62 0.41
N ALA A 131 1.42 -10.05 0.43
CA ALA A 131 0.30 -9.17 0.74
C ALA A 131 0.54 -8.44 2.06
N THR A 132 0.58 -7.11 1.97
CA THR A 132 0.70 -6.21 3.11
C THR A 132 -0.53 -5.33 3.19
N VAL A 133 -1.06 -5.14 4.38
CA VAL A 133 -2.06 -4.10 4.61
C VAL A 133 -1.34 -2.77 4.75
N ALA A 134 -1.90 -1.71 4.21
CA ALA A 134 -1.34 -0.36 4.30
C ALA A 134 -1.00 -0.03 5.77
N GLY A 135 0.28 0.25 6.04
CA GLY A 135 0.78 0.62 7.36
C GLY A 135 1.31 -0.51 8.24
N GLY A 136 1.33 -1.76 7.77
CA GLY A 136 1.84 -2.90 8.55
C GLY A 136 3.04 -3.58 7.90
N SER A 137 4.10 -3.82 8.68
CA SER A 137 5.24 -4.64 8.27
C SER A 137 5.01 -6.15 8.44
N GLU A 138 3.89 -6.56 9.04
CA GLU A 138 3.56 -7.95 9.30
C GLU A 138 2.77 -8.56 8.13
N ARG A 139 3.15 -9.79 7.76
CA ARG A 139 2.35 -10.60 6.82
C ARG A 139 1.05 -10.98 7.51
N LEU A 140 -0.05 -10.39 7.09
CA LEU A 140 -1.36 -10.82 7.53
C LEU A 140 -1.69 -12.19 6.94
N GLY A 141 -2.40 -13.01 7.70
CA GLY A 141 -2.90 -14.29 7.18
C GLY A 141 -3.75 -14.08 5.93
N LYS A 142 -3.66 -15.01 4.98
CA LYS A 142 -4.39 -14.94 3.71
C LYS A 142 -5.90 -14.71 3.88
N ASP A 143 -6.46 -15.28 4.95
CA ASP A 143 -7.90 -15.14 5.23
C ASP A 143 -8.27 -13.70 5.62
N ILE A 144 -7.40 -12.99 6.35
CA ILE A 144 -7.63 -11.60 6.73
C ILE A 144 -7.64 -10.71 5.48
N VAL A 145 -6.65 -10.87 4.61
CA VAL A 145 -6.55 -10.10 3.35
C VAL A 145 -7.74 -10.40 2.43
N MET A 146 -8.11 -11.67 2.31
CA MET A 146 -9.27 -12.07 1.51
C MET A 146 -10.57 -11.51 2.09
N SER A 147 -10.69 -11.45 3.43
CA SER A 147 -11.81 -10.81 4.11
C SER A 147 -11.96 -9.34 3.68
N ASP A 148 -10.85 -8.60 3.57
CA ASP A 148 -10.88 -7.20 3.14
C ASP A 148 -11.31 -7.07 1.68
N TYR A 149 -10.89 -7.98 0.79
CA TYR A 149 -11.32 -7.97 -0.61
C TYR A 149 -12.83 -8.16 -0.74
N TYR A 150 -13.39 -9.12 -0.01
CA TYR A 150 -14.84 -9.33 0.03
C TYR A 150 -15.58 -8.16 0.68
N ALA A 151 -15.04 -7.58 1.77
CA ALA A 151 -15.66 -6.45 2.44
C ALA A 151 -15.75 -5.21 1.52
N GLU A 152 -14.69 -4.92 0.76
CA GLU A 152 -14.69 -3.80 -0.19
C GLU A 152 -15.66 -4.01 -1.34
N ARG A 153 -15.78 -5.23 -1.90
CA ARG A 153 -16.74 -5.51 -2.95
C ARG A 153 -18.18 -5.52 -2.43
N GLY A 154 -18.39 -6.11 -1.25
CA GLY A 154 -19.68 -6.10 -0.57
C GLY A 154 -20.15 -4.68 -0.24
N PHE A 155 -19.24 -3.78 0.14
CA PHE A 155 -19.54 -2.37 0.31
C PHE A 155 -19.99 -1.70 -1.00
N ALA A 156 -19.31 -1.97 -2.11
CA ALA A 156 -19.70 -1.44 -3.41
C ALA A 156 -21.10 -1.93 -3.84
N TYR A 157 -21.41 -3.22 -3.65
CA TYR A 157 -22.76 -3.76 -3.89
C TYR A 157 -23.80 -3.11 -2.98
N PHE A 158 -23.52 -2.95 -1.68
CA PHE A 158 -24.41 -2.26 -0.75
C PHE A 158 -24.72 -0.83 -1.24
N LYS A 159 -23.71 -0.09 -1.70
CA LYS A 159 -23.87 1.28 -2.21
C LYS A 159 -24.67 1.36 -3.52
N LYS A 160 -24.81 0.24 -4.22
CA LYS A 160 -25.65 0.09 -5.41
C LYS A 160 -27.03 -0.50 -5.09
N ASP A 161 -27.39 -0.65 -3.81
CA ASP A 161 -28.60 -1.30 -3.33
C ASP A 161 -28.74 -2.77 -3.77
N ASP A 162 -27.66 -3.39 -4.24
CA ASP A 162 -27.58 -4.82 -4.53
C ASP A 162 -27.32 -5.61 -3.24
N TYR A 163 -28.33 -5.64 -2.39
CA TYR A 163 -28.24 -6.28 -1.07
C TYR A 163 -28.04 -7.80 -1.12
N LEU A 164 -28.36 -8.43 -2.25
CA LEU A 164 -28.15 -9.86 -2.43
C LEU A 164 -26.66 -10.18 -2.51
N HIS A 165 -25.96 -9.56 -3.47
CA HIS A 165 -24.51 -9.74 -3.64
C HIS A 165 -23.73 -9.17 -2.45
N ALA A 166 -24.16 -8.03 -1.90
CA ALA A 166 -23.57 -7.47 -0.69
C ALA A 166 -23.58 -8.47 0.47
N THR A 167 -24.75 -9.11 0.73
CA THR A 167 -24.86 -10.11 1.81
C THR A 167 -23.89 -11.27 1.60
N VAL A 168 -23.82 -11.83 0.39
CA VAL A 168 -22.93 -12.97 0.08
C VAL A 168 -21.45 -12.61 0.34
N ASP A 169 -21.00 -11.45 -0.13
CA ASP A 169 -19.62 -11.02 0.05
C ASP A 169 -19.31 -10.73 1.53
N LEU A 170 -20.21 -10.03 2.23
CA LEU A 170 -20.01 -9.68 3.63
C LEU A 170 -20.09 -10.91 4.55
N ASP A 171 -20.88 -11.91 4.23
CA ASP A 171 -20.85 -13.20 4.93
C ASP A 171 -19.50 -13.91 4.74
N ASN A 172 -18.94 -13.90 3.53
CA ASN A 172 -17.59 -14.41 3.30
C ASN A 172 -16.54 -13.63 4.06
N ALA A 173 -16.62 -12.29 4.08
CA ALA A 173 -15.70 -11.44 4.79
C ALA A 173 -15.69 -11.75 6.30
N VAL A 174 -16.87 -11.79 6.95
CA VAL A 174 -16.99 -12.07 8.39
C VAL A 174 -16.62 -13.51 8.72
N ARG A 175 -16.89 -14.47 7.84
CA ARG A 175 -16.47 -15.87 8.02
C ARG A 175 -14.94 -16.00 8.01
N LEU A 176 -14.24 -15.27 7.14
CA LEU A 176 -12.77 -15.29 7.03
C LEU A 176 -12.11 -14.50 8.15
N ASN A 177 -12.68 -13.37 8.54
CA ASN A 177 -12.23 -12.55 9.65
C ASN A 177 -13.41 -12.02 10.48
N PRO A 178 -13.78 -12.70 11.56
CA PRO A 178 -14.89 -12.26 12.44
C PRO A 178 -14.65 -10.91 13.12
N HIS A 179 -13.42 -10.41 13.10
CA HIS A 179 -13.04 -9.10 13.64
C HIS A 179 -12.91 -8.01 12.56
N ASN A 180 -13.37 -8.28 11.35
CA ASN A 180 -13.45 -7.24 10.33
C ASN A 180 -14.62 -6.29 10.64
N GLY A 181 -14.34 -5.23 11.40
CA GLY A 181 -15.34 -4.26 11.84
C GLY A 181 -16.10 -3.63 10.68
N ARG A 182 -15.38 -3.27 9.60
CA ARG A 182 -15.98 -2.71 8.40
C ARG A 182 -16.96 -3.67 7.72
N ALA A 183 -16.60 -4.94 7.62
CA ALA A 183 -17.49 -5.96 7.08
C ALA A 183 -18.75 -6.12 7.94
N LEU A 184 -18.59 -6.19 9.25
CA LEU A 184 -19.72 -6.26 10.20
C LEU A 184 -20.63 -5.04 10.07
N LYS A 185 -20.06 -3.82 10.07
CA LYS A 185 -20.83 -2.59 9.91
C LYS A 185 -21.65 -2.59 8.62
N THR A 186 -20.98 -2.90 7.50
CA THR A 186 -21.66 -2.90 6.18
C THR A 186 -22.71 -4.00 6.10
N ARG A 187 -22.48 -5.20 6.68
CA ARG A 187 -23.43 -6.28 6.73
C ARG A 187 -24.64 -5.91 7.60
N GLY A 188 -24.41 -5.32 8.76
CA GLY A 188 -25.46 -4.80 9.62
C GLY A 188 -26.35 -3.79 8.90
N LEU A 189 -25.77 -2.81 8.20
CA LEU A 189 -26.53 -1.84 7.39
C LEU A 189 -27.27 -2.52 6.22
N THR A 190 -26.68 -3.57 5.64
CA THR A 190 -27.34 -4.35 4.58
C THR A 190 -28.56 -5.11 5.13
N TYR A 191 -28.44 -5.70 6.32
CA TYR A 191 -29.54 -6.36 7.01
C TYR A 191 -30.64 -5.37 7.43
N GLU A 192 -30.26 -4.19 7.93
CA GLU A 192 -31.20 -3.12 8.26
C GLU A 192 -32.04 -2.69 7.05
N ALA A 193 -31.39 -2.46 5.91
CA ALA A 193 -32.07 -2.14 4.65
C ALA A 193 -33.04 -3.23 4.16
N LYS A 194 -32.81 -4.49 4.54
CA LYS A 194 -33.67 -5.64 4.24
C LYS A 194 -34.73 -5.91 5.31
N GLY A 195 -34.74 -5.18 6.43
CA GLY A 195 -35.59 -5.45 7.59
C GLY A 195 -35.23 -6.74 8.32
N ASP A 196 -33.97 -7.19 8.22
CA ASP A 196 -33.48 -8.42 8.83
C ASP A 196 -33.09 -8.18 10.29
N PRO A 197 -33.59 -8.92 11.27
CA PRO A 197 -33.30 -8.68 12.71
C PRO A 197 -31.85 -8.90 13.10
N ARG A 198 -31.02 -9.54 12.27
CA ARG A 198 -29.59 -9.73 12.51
C ARG A 198 -28.79 -8.42 12.48
N ALA A 199 -29.35 -7.33 11.94
CA ALA A 199 -28.73 -6.02 11.83
C ALA A 199 -28.15 -5.53 13.15
N ALA A 200 -28.95 -5.59 14.24
CA ALA A 200 -28.55 -5.07 15.55
C ALA A 200 -27.29 -5.75 16.12
N ALA A 201 -27.14 -7.05 15.94
CA ALA A 201 -25.99 -7.81 16.43
C ALA A 201 -24.70 -7.42 15.69
N ASP A 202 -24.75 -7.29 14.38
CA ASP A 202 -23.58 -6.90 13.58
C ASP A 202 -23.16 -5.46 13.85
N LEU A 203 -24.12 -4.53 13.95
CA LEU A 203 -23.83 -3.12 14.26
C LEU A 203 -23.24 -2.96 15.67
N ALA A 204 -23.74 -3.71 16.65
CA ALA A 204 -23.17 -3.72 18.00
C ALA A 204 -21.72 -4.25 18.00
N SER A 205 -21.46 -5.34 17.25
CA SER A 205 -20.13 -5.92 17.12
C SER A 205 -19.14 -4.96 16.41
N ALA A 206 -19.58 -4.30 15.34
CA ALA A 206 -18.79 -3.30 14.63
C ALA A 206 -18.39 -2.14 15.55
N LYS A 207 -19.36 -1.63 16.35
CA LYS A 207 -19.11 -0.55 17.31
C LYS A 207 -18.06 -0.94 18.37
N LEU A 208 -18.06 -2.19 18.84
CA LEU A 208 -17.04 -2.68 19.78
C LEU A 208 -15.63 -2.72 19.16
N LEU A 209 -15.55 -2.83 17.83
CA LEU A 209 -14.29 -2.81 17.07
C LEU A 209 -13.88 -1.41 16.60
N GLY A 210 -14.63 -0.36 16.97
CA GLY A 210 -14.29 1.03 16.70
C GLY A 210 -14.81 1.58 15.35
N GLU A 211 -15.81 0.91 14.73
CA GLU A 211 -16.44 1.30 13.44
C GLU A 211 -17.74 2.09 13.61
#